data_6ea02fec6fc744efe3e72ec96de4e9f9
#
_entry.id   6ea02fec6fc744efe3e72ec96de4e9f9
#
_cell.length_a   1.000
_cell.length_b   1.000
_cell.length_c   1.000
_cell.angle_alpha   90.00
_cell.angle_beta   90.00
_cell.angle_gamma   90.00
#
_symmetry.space_group_name_H-M   'P 1'
#
loop_
_entity.id
_entity.type
_entity.pdbx_description
1 polymer ?
#
loop_
_entity_poly.entity_id
_entity_poly.type
_entity_poly.pdbx_seq_one_letter_code
_entity_poly.pdbx_strand_id
1 'polypeptide(L)'
;LSGIAQSEFDTIIKNKGKDILPNEAGGSFEGWLEPGTYNVKSMKSASEILKAMVDKRIAKLDELGVPAGSDRERVMIIASIAEAEVNKADYYGKVTRVIENRLEQGMSLGMDSTVAYGNNVKPAQVTTEMTQDESNPYNTYKISGLPPTPISNPGDNAIQAALHPEGGNWLYFCTVNL
;
A
#
# COMPACT_ATOMS: atom_id res chain seq x y z
N LEU A 1 21.13 11.06 -10.68
CA LEU A 1 20.88 11.83 -9.46
C LEU A 1 20.35 13.21 -9.87
N SER A 2 19.23 13.65 -9.28
CA SER A 2 18.54 14.89 -9.64
C SER A 2 19.28 16.16 -9.23
N GLY A 3 20.25 16.08 -8.30
CA GLY A 3 20.91 17.22 -7.68
C GLY A 3 20.04 18.02 -6.71
N ILE A 4 18.80 17.56 -6.45
CA ILE A 4 17.86 18.20 -5.52
C ILE A 4 18.16 17.74 -4.09
N ALA A 5 18.13 18.67 -3.13
CA ALA A 5 18.42 18.38 -1.74
C ALA A 5 17.36 17.47 -1.11
N GLN A 6 17.79 16.52 -0.28
CA GLN A 6 16.90 15.63 0.48
C GLN A 6 15.89 16.43 1.33
N SER A 7 16.33 17.56 1.90
CA SER A 7 15.49 18.43 2.72
C SER A 7 14.25 18.97 2.01
N GLU A 8 14.28 19.13 0.68
CA GLU A 8 13.09 19.52 -0.09
C GLU A 8 12.03 18.41 -0.08
N PHE A 9 12.45 17.15 -0.27
CA PHE A 9 11.55 16.01 -0.18
C PHE A 9 10.97 15.85 1.24
N ASP A 10 11.82 15.97 2.26
CA ASP A 10 11.42 15.85 3.65
C ASP A 10 10.38 16.92 4.04
N THR A 11 10.52 18.15 3.55
CA THR A 11 9.55 19.24 3.77
C THR A 11 8.19 18.90 3.17
N ILE A 12 8.16 18.37 1.93
CA ILE A 12 6.92 18.01 1.26
C ILE A 12 6.23 16.85 1.99
N ILE A 13 6.99 15.85 2.40
CA ILE A 13 6.47 14.70 3.17
C ILE A 13 5.90 15.16 4.52
N LYS A 14 6.61 16.04 5.23
CA LYS A 14 6.15 16.62 6.49
C LYS A 14 4.86 17.41 6.34
N ASN A 15 4.68 18.10 5.21
CA ASN A 15 3.46 18.83 4.85
C ASN A 15 2.36 17.92 4.25
N LYS A 16 2.54 16.61 4.34
CA LYS A 16 1.57 15.59 3.88
C LYS A 16 1.24 15.70 2.40
N GLY A 17 2.20 16.10 1.59
CA GLY A 17 2.01 16.17 0.13
C GLY A 17 0.90 17.09 -0.32
N LYS A 18 0.63 18.17 0.43
CA LYS A 18 -0.37 19.18 0.05
C LYS A 18 -0.12 19.65 -1.39
N ASP A 19 -1.18 19.75 -2.17
CA ASP A 19 -1.18 20.15 -3.59
C ASP A 19 -0.52 19.12 -4.55
N ILE A 20 -0.09 17.95 -4.05
CA ILE A 20 0.48 16.86 -4.85
C ILE A 20 -0.39 15.60 -4.76
N LEU A 21 -0.71 15.16 -3.54
CA LEU A 21 -1.50 13.96 -3.31
C LEU A 21 -3.01 14.22 -3.49
N PRO A 22 -3.78 13.25 -4.01
CA PRO A 22 -5.22 13.33 -3.97
C PRO A 22 -5.73 13.21 -2.52
N ASN A 23 -6.91 13.73 -2.25
CA ASN A 23 -7.48 13.74 -0.89
C ASN A 23 -7.60 12.35 -0.27
N GLU A 24 -7.94 11.35 -1.08
CA GLU A 24 -8.09 9.95 -0.65
C GLU A 24 -6.78 9.33 -0.11
N ALA A 25 -5.63 9.84 -0.51
CA ALA A 25 -4.33 9.38 0.00
C ALA A 25 -4.08 9.73 1.49
N GLY A 26 -4.90 10.62 2.06
CA GLY A 26 -4.82 10.97 3.48
C GLY A 26 -3.49 11.61 3.89
N GLY A 27 -2.74 12.15 2.94
CA GLY A 27 -1.44 12.80 3.17
C GLY A 27 -0.25 11.83 3.23
N SER A 28 -0.43 10.56 2.87
CA SER A 28 0.65 9.56 2.76
C SER A 28 1.03 9.33 1.30
N PHE A 29 2.33 9.38 1.00
CA PHE A 29 2.86 9.03 -0.32
C PHE A 29 2.94 7.51 -0.54
N GLU A 30 2.85 6.70 0.51
CA GLU A 30 2.95 5.25 0.38
C GLU A 30 1.85 4.70 -0.52
N GLY A 31 2.24 3.94 -1.54
CA GLY A 31 1.34 3.43 -2.57
C GLY A 31 1.08 4.40 -3.74
N TRP A 32 1.37 5.70 -3.59
CA TRP A 32 1.02 6.74 -4.55
C TRP A 32 2.14 7.18 -5.48
N LEU A 33 3.29 6.53 -5.42
CA LEU A 33 4.45 6.81 -6.28
C LEU A 33 4.59 5.71 -7.35
N GLU A 34 4.25 6.01 -8.60
CA GLU A 34 4.38 5.03 -9.67
C GLU A 34 5.85 4.71 -9.95
N PRO A 35 6.26 3.43 -9.86
CA PRO A 35 7.60 3.01 -10.27
C PRO A 35 7.83 3.25 -11.77
N GLY A 36 9.06 3.59 -12.14
CA GLY A 36 9.40 3.79 -13.54
C GLY A 36 10.60 4.68 -13.74
N THR A 37 10.84 5.01 -15.00
CA THR A 37 11.91 5.91 -15.41
C THR A 37 11.36 7.33 -15.59
N TYR A 38 12.01 8.31 -14.97
CA TYR A 38 11.65 9.72 -15.01
C TYR A 38 12.82 10.55 -15.50
N ASN A 39 12.57 11.53 -16.38
CA ASN A 39 13.59 12.47 -16.83
C ASN A 39 13.79 13.59 -15.80
N VAL A 40 14.49 13.29 -14.72
CA VAL A 40 14.72 14.22 -13.61
C VAL A 40 15.63 15.41 -13.98
N LYS A 41 16.35 15.33 -15.11
CA LYS A 41 17.22 16.45 -15.57
C LYS A 41 16.42 17.70 -15.97
N SER A 42 15.18 17.51 -16.41
CA SER A 42 14.26 18.61 -16.75
C SER A 42 13.46 19.11 -15.54
N MET A 43 13.49 18.40 -14.42
CA MET A 43 12.75 18.74 -13.21
C MET A 43 13.63 19.54 -12.25
N LYS A 44 13.14 20.69 -11.76
CA LYS A 44 13.90 21.66 -10.98
C LYS A 44 13.65 21.62 -9.49
N SER A 45 12.65 20.85 -9.04
CA SER A 45 12.26 20.77 -7.64
C SER A 45 11.80 19.37 -7.25
N ALA A 46 11.86 19.06 -5.95
CA ALA A 46 11.31 17.84 -5.39
C ALA A 46 9.79 17.74 -5.64
N SER A 47 9.08 18.85 -5.61
CA SER A 47 7.64 18.92 -5.90
C SER A 47 7.33 18.47 -7.31
N GLU A 48 8.09 18.88 -8.32
CA GLU A 48 7.90 18.44 -9.71
C GLU A 48 8.11 16.94 -9.87
N ILE A 49 9.13 16.37 -9.20
CA ILE A 49 9.43 14.93 -9.24
C ILE A 49 8.28 14.14 -8.59
N LEU A 50 7.90 14.49 -7.36
CA LEU A 50 6.85 13.79 -6.64
C LEU A 50 5.50 13.91 -7.35
N LYS A 51 5.19 15.10 -7.88
CA LYS A 51 3.96 15.30 -8.67
C LYS A 51 3.93 14.43 -9.91
N ALA A 52 5.04 14.33 -10.65
CA ALA A 52 5.12 13.47 -11.83
C ALA A 52 4.89 12.00 -11.48
N MET A 53 5.42 11.52 -10.36
CA MET A 53 5.25 10.15 -9.90
C MET A 53 3.80 9.88 -9.44
N VAL A 54 3.18 10.82 -8.76
CA VAL A 54 1.78 10.72 -8.32
C VAL A 54 0.83 10.79 -9.51
N ASP A 55 1.02 11.73 -10.42
CA ASP A 55 0.19 11.89 -11.63
C ASP A 55 0.23 10.61 -12.49
N LYS A 56 1.42 10.00 -12.61
CA LYS A 56 1.59 8.74 -13.32
C LYS A 56 0.88 7.57 -12.61
N ARG A 57 0.90 7.54 -11.28
CA ARG A 57 0.15 6.55 -10.50
C ARG A 57 -1.36 6.72 -10.71
N ILE A 58 -1.87 7.94 -10.66
CA ILE A 58 -3.29 8.24 -10.91
C ILE A 58 -3.69 7.80 -12.31
N ALA A 59 -2.90 8.13 -13.33
CA ALA A 59 -3.16 7.68 -14.70
C ALA A 59 -3.17 6.15 -14.82
N LYS A 60 -2.25 5.46 -14.14
CA LYS A 60 -2.23 3.99 -14.09
C LYS A 60 -3.48 3.42 -13.43
N LEU A 61 -3.94 4.00 -12.34
CA LEU A 61 -5.17 3.56 -11.66
C LEU A 61 -6.40 3.79 -12.54
N ASP A 62 -6.46 4.89 -13.27
CA ASP A 62 -7.51 5.16 -14.26
C ASP A 62 -7.49 4.12 -15.38
N GLU A 63 -6.31 3.81 -15.92
CA GLU A 63 -6.11 2.77 -16.95
C GLU A 63 -6.58 1.38 -16.47
N LEU A 64 -6.29 1.03 -15.21
CA LEU A 64 -6.71 -0.23 -14.60
C LEU A 64 -8.19 -0.27 -14.20
N GLY A 65 -8.91 0.83 -14.36
CA GLY A 65 -10.34 0.93 -14.05
C GLY A 65 -10.67 1.04 -12.56
N VAL A 66 -9.71 1.49 -11.74
CA VAL A 66 -9.93 1.71 -10.30
C VAL A 66 -10.68 3.03 -10.11
N PRO A 67 -11.91 3.04 -9.55
CA PRO A 67 -12.66 4.27 -9.34
C PRO A 67 -11.92 5.27 -8.44
N ALA A 68 -12.02 6.55 -8.75
CA ALA A 68 -11.47 7.61 -7.90
C ALA A 68 -12.22 7.72 -6.56
N GLY A 69 -11.56 8.29 -5.55
CA GLY A 69 -12.13 8.53 -4.22
C GLY A 69 -11.70 7.48 -3.19
N SER A 70 -12.47 7.34 -2.12
CA SER A 70 -12.15 6.46 -0.99
C SER A 70 -11.99 4.99 -1.37
N ASP A 71 -12.71 4.52 -2.38
CA ASP A 71 -12.60 3.14 -2.87
C ASP A 71 -11.24 2.89 -3.50
N ARG A 72 -10.65 3.90 -4.15
CA ARG A 72 -9.29 3.83 -4.70
C ARG A 72 -8.24 3.58 -3.62
N GLU A 73 -8.30 4.32 -2.52
CA GLU A 73 -7.40 4.11 -1.38
C GLU A 73 -7.59 2.72 -0.77
N ARG A 74 -8.83 2.27 -0.62
CA ARG A 74 -9.13 0.91 -0.14
C ARG A 74 -8.51 -0.16 -1.03
N VAL A 75 -8.63 -0.05 -2.33
CA VAL A 75 -8.02 -0.97 -3.30
C VAL A 75 -6.50 -0.95 -3.17
N MET A 76 -5.90 0.22 -3.03
CA MET A 76 -4.44 0.36 -2.87
C MET A 76 -3.93 -0.26 -1.57
N ILE A 77 -4.64 -0.09 -0.47
CA ILE A 77 -4.28 -0.71 0.81
C ILE A 77 -4.31 -2.24 0.68
N ILE A 78 -5.40 -2.81 0.17
CA ILE A 78 -5.53 -4.26 -0.01
C ILE A 78 -4.46 -4.81 -0.95
N ALA A 79 -4.23 -4.16 -2.08
CA ALA A 79 -3.20 -4.55 -3.04
C ALA A 79 -1.80 -4.55 -2.41
N SER A 80 -1.48 -3.53 -1.61
CA SER A 80 -0.19 -3.41 -0.94
C SER A 80 0.06 -4.54 0.07
N ILE A 81 -0.99 -4.98 0.77
CA ILE A 81 -0.92 -6.11 1.70
C ILE A 81 -0.71 -7.41 0.91
N ALA A 82 -1.50 -7.65 -0.13
CA ALA A 82 -1.39 -8.87 -0.92
C ALA A 82 0.01 -9.03 -1.52
N GLU A 83 0.59 -7.97 -2.04
CA GLU A 83 1.95 -7.99 -2.58
C GLU A 83 3.03 -8.24 -1.51
N ALA A 84 2.82 -7.74 -0.29
CA ALA A 84 3.73 -7.99 0.82
C ALA A 84 3.63 -9.42 1.40
N GLU A 85 2.46 -10.05 1.31
CA GLU A 85 2.21 -11.38 1.86
C GLU A 85 2.69 -12.52 0.95
N VAL A 86 2.65 -12.34 -0.37
CA VAL A 86 3.03 -13.38 -1.33
C VAL A 86 3.90 -12.82 -2.45
N ASN A 87 4.80 -13.65 -2.95
CA ASN A 87 5.77 -13.27 -3.98
C ASN A 87 5.41 -13.74 -5.40
N LYS A 88 4.23 -14.36 -5.56
CA LYS A 88 3.76 -14.85 -6.87
C LYS A 88 2.40 -14.23 -7.18
N ALA A 89 2.30 -13.64 -8.38
CA ALA A 89 1.10 -12.96 -8.85
C ALA A 89 -0.15 -13.87 -8.86
N ASP A 90 0.03 -15.17 -9.13
CA ASP A 90 -1.05 -16.15 -9.18
C ASP A 90 -1.81 -16.31 -7.86
N TYR A 91 -1.22 -15.87 -6.75
CA TYR A 91 -1.83 -15.96 -5.42
C TYR A 91 -2.48 -14.66 -4.95
N TYR A 92 -2.25 -13.54 -5.63
CA TYR A 92 -2.80 -12.25 -5.20
C TYR A 92 -4.32 -12.28 -5.08
N GLY A 93 -5.02 -12.85 -6.06
CA GLY A 93 -6.48 -12.95 -6.06
C GLY A 93 -7.04 -13.75 -4.88
N LYS A 94 -6.33 -14.79 -4.44
CA LYS A 94 -6.71 -15.59 -3.26
C LYS A 94 -6.49 -14.83 -1.95
N VAL A 95 -5.35 -14.14 -1.84
CA VAL A 95 -5.04 -13.33 -0.65
C VAL A 95 -6.02 -12.17 -0.51
N THR A 96 -6.30 -11.46 -1.60
CA THR A 96 -7.28 -10.37 -1.58
C THR A 96 -8.68 -10.88 -1.25
N ARG A 97 -9.07 -12.08 -1.70
CA ARG A 97 -10.32 -12.73 -1.31
C ARG A 97 -10.37 -13.01 0.19
N VAL A 98 -9.30 -13.53 0.79
CA VAL A 98 -9.25 -13.75 2.24
C VAL A 98 -9.40 -12.43 3.00
N ILE A 99 -8.72 -11.36 2.55
CA ILE A 99 -8.84 -10.03 3.15
C ILE A 99 -10.30 -9.56 3.11
N GLU A 100 -10.95 -9.62 1.94
CA GLU A 100 -12.36 -9.21 1.80
C GLU A 100 -13.28 -10.03 2.70
N ASN A 101 -13.13 -11.35 2.70
CA ASN A 101 -13.97 -12.23 3.52
C ASN A 101 -13.80 -11.93 5.02
N ARG A 102 -12.58 -11.65 5.49
CA ARG A 102 -12.35 -11.24 6.88
C ARG A 102 -12.98 -9.89 7.19
N LEU A 103 -12.85 -8.91 6.29
CA LEU A 103 -13.48 -7.60 6.47
C LEU A 103 -15.01 -7.72 6.55
N GLU A 104 -15.63 -8.50 5.68
CA GLU A 104 -17.08 -8.75 5.68
C GLU A 104 -17.57 -9.41 6.98
N GLN A 105 -16.75 -10.27 7.58
CA GLN A 105 -17.08 -10.96 8.83
C GLN A 105 -16.64 -10.20 10.08
N GLY A 106 -16.05 -9.02 9.95
CA GLY A 106 -15.51 -8.26 11.09
C GLY A 106 -14.32 -8.92 11.76
N MET A 107 -13.62 -9.82 11.06
CA MET A 107 -12.41 -10.47 11.57
C MET A 107 -11.20 -9.54 11.45
N SER A 108 -10.30 -9.62 12.44
CA SER A 108 -8.97 -8.99 12.34
C SER A 108 -8.20 -9.55 11.15
N LEU A 109 -7.50 -8.69 10.41
CA LEU A 109 -6.69 -9.15 9.27
C LEU A 109 -5.47 -9.97 9.71
N GLY A 110 -4.83 -9.62 10.84
CA GLY A 110 -3.75 -10.41 11.43
C GLY A 110 -2.59 -10.70 10.49
N MET A 111 -2.11 -9.66 9.77
CA MET A 111 -1.04 -9.76 8.77
C MET A 111 0.28 -9.24 9.32
N ASP A 112 1.31 -10.09 9.37
CA ASP A 112 2.65 -9.70 9.84
C ASP A 112 3.25 -8.56 9.04
N SER A 113 2.98 -8.49 7.74
CA SER A 113 3.45 -7.40 6.87
C SER A 113 3.02 -6.02 7.36
N THR A 114 1.82 -5.89 7.88
CA THR A 114 1.31 -4.62 8.43
C THR A 114 1.98 -4.25 9.75
N VAL A 115 2.20 -5.23 10.62
CA VAL A 115 2.93 -5.05 11.88
C VAL A 115 4.36 -4.61 11.59
N ALA A 116 5.01 -5.28 10.65
CA ALA A 116 6.37 -4.96 10.21
C ALA A 116 6.48 -3.52 9.68
N TYR A 117 5.52 -3.10 8.86
CA TYR A 117 5.49 -1.73 8.33
C TYR A 117 5.43 -0.69 9.46
N GLY A 118 4.52 -0.84 10.39
CA GLY A 118 4.38 0.09 11.51
C GLY A 118 5.60 0.14 12.46
N ASN A 119 6.36 -0.96 12.53
CA ASN A 119 7.61 -1.04 13.32
C ASN A 119 8.87 -0.73 12.50
N ASN A 120 8.73 -0.47 11.20
CA ASN A 120 9.86 -0.24 10.29
C ASN A 120 10.90 -1.39 10.31
N VAL A 121 10.40 -2.61 10.31
CA VAL A 121 11.20 -3.85 10.26
C VAL A 121 10.76 -4.73 9.08
N LYS A 122 11.51 -5.79 8.78
CA LYS A 122 11.10 -6.79 7.79
C LYS A 122 10.05 -7.74 8.40
N PRO A 123 9.14 -8.33 7.61
CA PRO A 123 8.16 -9.28 8.12
C PRO A 123 8.75 -10.43 8.94
N ALA A 124 9.91 -10.95 8.53
CA ALA A 124 10.62 -12.02 9.26
C ALA A 124 11.17 -11.59 10.63
N GLN A 125 11.15 -10.31 10.95
CA GLN A 125 11.61 -9.74 12.23
C GLN A 125 10.47 -9.43 13.19
N VAL A 126 9.23 -9.69 12.78
CA VAL A 126 8.06 -9.47 13.64
C VAL A 126 8.11 -10.44 14.82
N THR A 127 8.00 -9.90 16.03
CA THR A 127 7.98 -10.68 17.27
C THR A 127 6.56 -10.79 17.82
N THR A 128 6.37 -11.70 18.76
CA THR A 128 5.08 -11.84 19.45
C THR A 128 4.69 -10.55 20.17
N GLU A 129 5.65 -9.86 20.79
CA GLU A 129 5.40 -8.58 21.46
C GLU A 129 4.89 -7.52 20.50
N MET A 130 5.46 -7.44 19.28
CA MET A 130 5.00 -6.51 18.24
C MET A 130 3.55 -6.81 17.83
N THR A 131 3.14 -8.07 17.77
CA THR A 131 1.74 -8.43 17.43
C THR A 131 0.77 -8.12 18.57
N GLN A 132 1.25 -7.90 19.79
CA GLN A 132 0.44 -7.52 20.95
C GLN A 132 0.41 -6.00 21.20
N ASP A 133 1.23 -5.23 20.50
CA ASP A 133 1.31 -3.78 20.65
C ASP A 133 0.07 -3.08 20.08
N GLU A 134 -0.76 -2.53 20.96
CA GLU A 134 -1.96 -1.77 20.59
C GLU A 134 -1.64 -0.33 20.16
N SER A 135 -0.44 0.16 20.41
CA SER A 135 -0.03 1.51 20.04
C SER A 135 0.35 1.65 18.58
N ASN A 136 0.65 0.53 17.90
CA ASN A 136 0.96 0.52 16.48
C ASN A 136 -0.32 0.61 15.65
N PRO A 137 -0.60 1.72 14.93
CA PRO A 137 -1.83 1.89 14.16
C PRO A 137 -1.92 0.96 12.93
N TYR A 138 -0.81 0.31 12.55
CA TYR A 138 -0.75 -0.68 11.47
C TYR A 138 -0.91 -2.12 11.96
N ASN A 139 -1.01 -2.34 13.28
CA ASN A 139 -1.11 -3.69 13.83
C ASN A 139 -2.50 -4.30 13.56
N THR A 140 -2.64 -5.04 12.48
CA THR A 140 -3.90 -5.67 12.09
C THR A 140 -4.33 -6.86 12.95
N TYR A 141 -3.52 -7.26 13.94
CA TYR A 141 -3.98 -8.15 15.02
C TYR A 141 -4.81 -7.41 16.07
N LYS A 142 -4.66 -6.09 16.18
CA LYS A 142 -5.28 -5.26 17.23
C LYS A 142 -6.30 -4.27 16.72
N ILE A 143 -6.10 -3.72 15.51
CA ILE A 143 -7.06 -2.81 14.90
C ILE A 143 -8.18 -3.59 14.21
N SER A 144 -9.36 -2.97 14.09
CA SER A 144 -10.45 -3.45 13.27
C SER A 144 -10.31 -2.92 11.84
N GLY A 145 -10.45 -3.80 10.86
CA GLY A 145 -10.41 -3.40 9.45
C GLY A 145 -9.01 -3.21 8.89
N LEU A 146 -8.92 -2.36 7.86
CA LEU A 146 -7.69 -2.07 7.13
C LEU A 146 -6.75 -1.15 7.92
N PRO A 147 -5.43 -1.25 7.68
CA PRO A 147 -4.48 -0.25 8.18
C PRO A 147 -4.77 1.12 7.55
N PRO A 148 -4.23 2.22 8.13
CA PRO A 148 -4.60 3.58 7.72
C PRO A 148 -4.09 3.99 6.33
N THR A 149 -3.06 3.34 5.81
CA THR A 149 -2.47 3.62 4.48
C THR A 149 -2.01 2.33 3.81
N PRO A 150 -1.71 2.36 2.49
CA PRO A 150 -0.90 1.31 1.87
C PRO A 150 0.41 1.09 2.64
N ILE A 151 0.96 -0.10 2.57
CA ILE A 151 2.23 -0.48 3.21
C ILE A 151 3.37 -0.69 2.20
N SER A 152 3.08 -0.52 0.92
CA SER A 152 4.02 -0.59 -0.20
C SER A 152 3.44 0.13 -1.41
N ASN A 153 4.21 0.22 -2.50
CA ASN A 153 3.72 0.64 -3.82
C ASN A 153 3.36 -0.60 -4.64
N PRO A 154 2.09 -1.05 -4.65
CA PRO A 154 1.72 -2.27 -5.33
C PRO A 154 1.82 -2.16 -6.84
N GLY A 155 2.16 -3.28 -7.49
CA GLY A 155 2.17 -3.40 -8.93
C GLY A 155 0.79 -3.69 -9.52
N ASP A 156 0.71 -3.68 -10.85
CA ASP A 156 -0.56 -3.81 -11.60
C ASP A 156 -1.32 -5.10 -11.24
N ASN A 157 -0.62 -6.23 -11.11
CA ASN A 157 -1.26 -7.52 -10.79
C ASN A 157 -1.90 -7.53 -9.41
N ALA A 158 -1.26 -6.94 -8.41
CA ALA A 158 -1.81 -6.83 -7.07
C ALA A 158 -3.02 -5.88 -7.04
N ILE A 159 -2.96 -4.77 -7.76
CA ILE A 159 -4.07 -3.83 -7.90
C ILE A 159 -5.27 -4.49 -8.57
N GLN A 160 -5.06 -5.21 -9.67
CA GLN A 160 -6.13 -5.95 -10.34
C GLN A 160 -6.74 -7.03 -9.45
N ALA A 161 -5.93 -7.73 -8.66
CA ALA A 161 -6.41 -8.72 -7.72
C ALA A 161 -7.23 -8.10 -6.57
N ALA A 162 -6.88 -6.90 -6.12
CA ALA A 162 -7.66 -6.18 -5.13
C ALA A 162 -8.98 -5.65 -5.69
N LEU A 163 -8.99 -5.23 -6.96
CA LEU A 163 -10.20 -4.77 -7.65
C LEU A 163 -11.13 -5.94 -7.98
N HIS A 164 -10.57 -7.08 -8.35
CA HIS A 164 -11.28 -8.29 -8.75
C HIS A 164 -10.75 -9.52 -8.00
N PRO A 165 -11.08 -9.67 -6.69
CA PRO A 165 -10.65 -10.82 -5.93
C PRO A 165 -11.15 -12.13 -6.52
N GLU A 166 -10.38 -13.20 -6.38
CA GLU A 166 -10.79 -14.54 -6.79
C GLU A 166 -12.04 -14.99 -5.99
N GLY A 167 -12.90 -15.79 -6.60
CA GLY A 167 -14.08 -16.35 -5.90
C GLY A 167 -13.68 -17.41 -4.89
N GLY A 168 -14.23 -17.36 -3.68
CA GLY A 168 -13.98 -18.37 -2.64
C GLY A 168 -14.45 -17.92 -1.26
N ASN A 169 -14.50 -18.88 -0.34
CA ASN A 169 -14.95 -18.66 1.05
C ASN A 169 -13.79 -18.76 2.06
N TRP A 170 -12.56 -18.64 1.60
CA TRP A 170 -11.38 -18.78 2.44
C TRP A 170 -11.26 -17.65 3.45
N LEU A 171 -10.91 -18.01 4.67
CA LEU A 171 -10.58 -17.07 5.75
C LEU A 171 -9.12 -17.14 6.17
N TYR A 172 -8.41 -18.15 5.68
CA TYR A 172 -7.00 -18.40 6.02
C TYR A 172 -6.22 -18.78 4.78
N PHE A 173 -4.95 -18.40 4.76
CA PHE A 173 -3.98 -18.87 3.79
C PHE A 173 -2.66 -19.20 4.48
N CYS A 174 -1.85 -20.01 3.85
CA CYS A 174 -0.50 -20.30 4.26
C CYS A 174 0.41 -20.21 3.04
N THR A 175 1.47 -19.47 3.15
CA THR A 175 2.51 -19.41 2.11
C THR A 175 3.52 -20.51 2.36
N VAL A 176 3.66 -21.41 1.39
CA VAL A 176 4.72 -22.42 1.40
C VAL A 176 5.87 -21.92 0.53
N ASN A 177 7.04 -21.81 1.12
CA ASN A 177 8.27 -21.59 0.37
C ASN A 177 8.63 -22.90 -0.35
N LEU A 178 8.36 -22.93 -1.64
CA LEU A 178 8.83 -24.01 -2.52
C LEU A 178 10.18 -23.66 -3.11
#